data_2a9c7a1481f51b9e8cc7fb59f2aa0470
#
_entry.id   2a9c7a1481f51b9e8cc7fb59f2aa0470
#
_cell.length_a   1.000
_cell.length_b   1.000
_cell.length_c   1.000
_cell.angle_alpha   90.00
_cell.angle_beta   90.00
_cell.angle_gamma   90.00
#
_symmetry.space_group_name_H-M   'P 1'
#
loop_
_entity.id
_entity.type
_entity.pdbx_description
1 polymer ?
#
loop_
_entity_poly.entity_id
_entity_poly.type
_entity_poly.pdbx_seq_one_letter_code
_entity_poly.pdbx_strand_id
1 'polypeptide(L)'
;MHVKPEALAARLVPPVSLPVVPALEVPTLRLPAFGLNLSELPEPAAARLPGMLTIEETSVTGAPRTFNTFDQNVPGFSITFLLLGMLLGISLALLDERDWGTFARLRGTPTPLAAVLGAKLTTRFAVGIVQMALLFAVGRLFFGVSLGPEPWALGLPIVGIAAAGASFGLVVAGLARSREAVLPLGSIAILTMAAAGGCWWPIDLEPPWMHSVARAFPTFWAMDAFNDLMIRRQTGSAVITATLVLLAYAAGYLVLGLLLFRSRVRDS
;
A
#
# COMPACT_ATOMS: atom_id res chain seq x y z
N MET A 1 -2.09 43.04 -47.39
CA MET A 1 -2.64 43.44 -46.06
C MET A 1 -2.11 42.44 -45.02
N HIS A 2 -0.96 42.75 -44.40
CA HIS A 2 -0.33 41.89 -43.39
C HIS A 2 -0.87 42.29 -42.02
N VAL A 3 -1.70 41.44 -41.44
CA VAL A 3 -2.17 41.60 -40.07
C VAL A 3 -1.07 41.02 -39.15
N LYS A 4 -0.50 41.86 -38.28
CA LYS A 4 0.51 41.43 -37.30
C LYS A 4 -0.10 40.43 -36.29
N PRO A 5 0.56 39.32 -36.02
CA PRO A 5 0.02 38.28 -35.13
C PRO A 5 -0.16 38.73 -33.65
N GLU A 6 0.50 39.80 -33.24
CA GLU A 6 0.40 40.36 -31.88
C GLU A 6 -0.97 40.96 -31.54
N ALA A 7 -1.74 41.42 -32.56
CA ALA A 7 -3.07 42.01 -32.34
C ALA A 7 -4.19 40.98 -32.13
N LEU A 8 -3.95 39.71 -32.47
CA LEU A 8 -4.93 38.64 -32.27
C LEU A 8 -4.85 38.03 -30.86
N ALA A 9 -3.66 38.00 -30.22
CA ALA A 9 -3.46 37.46 -28.92
C ALA A 9 -4.12 38.30 -27.81
N ALA A 10 -4.21 39.62 -27.99
CA ALA A 10 -4.80 40.53 -26.99
C ALA A 10 -6.33 40.45 -26.90
N ARG A 11 -7.01 39.76 -27.81
CA ARG A 11 -8.49 39.66 -27.82
C ARG A 11 -9.05 38.36 -27.24
N LEU A 12 -8.21 37.37 -26.92
CA LEU A 12 -8.66 36.04 -26.53
C LEU A 12 -8.55 35.73 -25.03
N VAL A 13 -7.92 36.60 -24.25
CA VAL A 13 -7.82 36.38 -22.79
C VAL A 13 -8.28 37.65 -22.08
N PRO A 14 -9.45 37.65 -21.41
CA PRO A 14 -9.82 38.74 -20.53
C PRO A 14 -8.81 38.79 -19.35
N PRO A 15 -8.44 40.01 -18.87
CA PRO A 15 -7.58 40.12 -17.70
C PRO A 15 -8.29 39.49 -16.50
N VAL A 16 -7.81 38.31 -16.10
CA VAL A 16 -8.23 37.70 -14.83
C VAL A 16 -7.60 38.53 -13.74
N SER A 17 -8.41 39.37 -13.08
CA SER A 17 -8.01 40.00 -11.82
C SER A 17 -7.89 38.93 -10.76
N LEU A 18 -6.65 38.51 -10.49
CA LEU A 18 -6.37 37.64 -9.36
C LEU A 18 -6.78 38.35 -8.06
N PRO A 19 -7.53 37.69 -7.16
CA PRO A 19 -7.81 38.27 -5.86
C PRO A 19 -6.50 38.57 -5.16
N VAL A 20 -6.36 39.79 -4.63
CA VAL A 20 -5.23 40.17 -3.79
C VAL A 20 -5.27 39.26 -2.57
N VAL A 21 -4.37 38.27 -2.54
CA VAL A 21 -4.18 37.42 -1.36
C VAL A 21 -3.60 38.33 -0.27
N PRO A 22 -4.24 38.48 0.89
CA PRO A 22 -3.66 39.24 2.01
C PRO A 22 -2.30 38.62 2.33
N ALA A 23 -1.29 39.48 2.52
CA ALA A 23 0.06 39.06 2.83
C ALA A 23 0.02 38.10 4.03
N LEU A 24 0.32 36.81 3.78
CA LEU A 24 0.54 35.83 4.83
C LEU A 24 1.71 36.36 5.66
N GLU A 25 1.44 36.68 6.93
CA GLU A 25 2.51 36.90 7.90
C GLU A 25 3.34 35.61 7.99
N VAL A 26 4.50 35.62 7.35
CA VAL A 26 5.44 34.51 7.42
C VAL A 26 5.95 34.46 8.85
N PRO A 27 5.66 33.39 9.64
CA PRO A 27 6.22 33.28 10.97
C PRO A 27 7.76 33.32 10.85
N THR A 28 8.42 34.14 11.67
CA THR A 28 9.88 34.27 11.69
C THR A 28 10.51 32.93 12.09
N LEU A 29 10.83 32.12 11.11
CA LEU A 29 11.54 30.85 11.31
C LEU A 29 13.00 31.17 11.60
N ARG A 30 13.35 31.24 12.89
CA ARG A 30 14.76 31.32 13.32
C ARG A 30 15.34 29.92 13.23
N LEU A 31 16.14 29.66 12.21
CA LEU A 31 16.97 28.44 12.10
C LEU A 31 18.26 28.70 12.90
N PRO A 32 18.47 28.06 14.07
CA PRO A 32 19.59 28.41 14.96
C PRO A 32 20.98 28.00 14.42
N ALA A 33 21.04 27.27 13.30
CA ALA A 33 22.30 26.73 12.78
C ALA A 33 23.10 27.67 11.85
N PHE A 34 22.51 28.74 11.29
CA PHE A 34 23.23 29.59 10.31
C PHE A 34 23.16 31.10 10.52
N GLY A 35 22.46 31.59 11.54
CA GLY A 35 22.41 33.02 11.84
C GLY A 35 21.88 33.94 10.72
N LEU A 36 21.28 33.39 9.68
CA LEU A 36 20.71 34.13 8.55
C LEU A 36 19.26 34.48 8.83
N ASN A 37 18.97 35.76 8.93
CA ASN A 37 17.63 36.29 9.03
C ASN A 37 17.10 36.49 7.61
N LEU A 38 16.22 35.57 7.17
CA LEU A 38 15.66 35.60 5.82
C LEU A 38 14.76 36.81 5.53
N SER A 39 14.31 37.51 6.56
CA SER A 39 13.50 38.71 6.41
C SER A 39 14.29 39.96 6.04
N GLU A 40 15.63 39.90 6.13
CA GLU A 40 16.52 41.01 5.80
C GLU A 40 17.13 40.93 4.40
N LEU A 41 16.82 39.90 3.63
CA LEU A 41 17.31 39.75 2.26
C LEU A 41 16.43 40.57 1.30
N PRO A 42 17.01 41.50 0.49
CA PRO A 42 16.28 42.20 -0.54
C PRO A 42 15.79 41.18 -1.60
N GLU A 43 14.51 41.32 -2.01
CA GLU A 43 13.82 40.39 -2.92
C GLU A 43 14.62 39.87 -4.13
N PRO A 44 15.46 40.65 -4.82
CA PRO A 44 16.27 40.12 -5.93
C PRO A 44 17.45 39.24 -5.50
N ALA A 45 17.84 39.25 -4.22
CA ALA A 45 18.90 38.38 -3.72
C ALA A 45 18.43 36.99 -3.34
N ALA A 46 17.17 36.84 -2.92
CA ALA A 46 16.54 35.53 -2.65
C ALA A 46 16.48 34.65 -3.91
N ALA A 47 16.37 35.28 -5.10
CA ALA A 47 16.32 34.57 -6.39
C ALA A 47 17.70 34.11 -6.91
N ARG A 48 18.81 34.40 -6.21
CA ARG A 48 20.17 34.13 -6.69
C ARG A 48 21.05 33.31 -5.74
N LEU A 49 20.46 32.63 -4.75
CA LEU A 49 21.20 31.72 -3.89
C LEU A 49 21.54 30.45 -4.68
N PRO A 50 22.82 30.22 -5.08
CA PRO A 50 23.21 28.97 -5.73
C PRO A 50 23.15 27.87 -4.69
N GLY A 51 22.21 26.96 -4.82
CA GLY A 51 22.06 25.81 -3.94
C GLY A 51 20.72 25.65 -3.25
N MET A 52 19.80 26.60 -3.33
CA MET A 52 18.40 26.31 -3.01
C MET A 52 17.78 25.57 -4.18
N LEU A 53 17.45 24.30 -3.97
CA LEU A 53 16.71 23.48 -4.90
C LEU A 53 15.38 24.21 -5.22
N THR A 54 15.33 24.87 -6.37
CA THR A 54 14.08 25.16 -7.01
C THR A 54 13.56 23.79 -7.46
N ILE A 55 12.66 23.18 -6.68
CA ILE A 55 11.93 22.01 -7.13
C ILE A 55 10.99 22.53 -8.21
N GLU A 56 11.49 22.61 -9.43
CA GLU A 56 10.66 22.74 -10.61
C GLU A 56 9.97 21.39 -10.77
N GLU A 57 8.74 21.29 -10.27
CA GLU A 57 7.84 20.17 -10.61
C GLU A 57 7.52 20.28 -12.10
N THR A 58 8.45 19.87 -12.93
CA THR A 58 8.24 19.73 -14.36
C THR A 58 7.38 18.49 -14.56
N SER A 59 6.07 18.65 -14.52
CA SER A 59 5.18 17.62 -15.00
C SER A 59 5.43 17.47 -16.51
N VAL A 60 5.95 16.32 -16.92
CA VAL A 60 6.21 15.95 -18.33
C VAL A 60 4.93 16.05 -19.20
N THR A 61 3.78 16.25 -18.61
CA THR A 61 2.46 16.33 -19.24
C THR A 61 1.73 17.66 -19.03
N GLY A 62 2.39 18.71 -18.52
CA GLY A 62 1.85 20.09 -18.54
C GLY A 62 0.66 20.40 -17.63
N ALA A 63 0.14 19.45 -16.85
CA ALA A 63 -0.91 19.70 -15.87
C ALA A 63 -0.32 19.68 -14.46
N PRO A 64 -0.62 20.68 -13.58
CA PRO A 64 -0.18 20.64 -12.19
C PRO A 64 -0.80 19.41 -11.52
N ARG A 65 0.04 18.44 -11.15
CA ARG A 65 -0.39 17.28 -10.37
C ARG A 65 -0.53 17.71 -8.92
N THR A 66 -1.73 17.87 -8.42
CA THR A 66 -1.98 17.89 -7.00
C THR A 66 -1.77 16.46 -6.48
N PHE A 67 -0.63 16.23 -5.81
CA PHE A 67 -0.37 14.95 -5.16
C PHE A 67 -1.41 14.76 -4.04
N ASN A 68 -2.28 13.78 -4.21
CA ASN A 68 -3.22 13.43 -3.16
C ASN A 68 -2.55 12.43 -2.21
N THR A 69 -2.24 12.83 -1.00
CA THR A 69 -1.65 11.96 0.03
C THR A 69 -2.45 10.67 0.25
N PHE A 70 -3.75 10.70 -0.01
CA PHE A 70 -4.60 9.52 0.09
C PHE A 70 -4.34 8.48 -1.00
N ASP A 71 -3.75 8.85 -2.15
CA ASP A 71 -3.38 7.89 -3.20
C ASP A 71 -2.30 6.90 -2.71
N GLN A 72 -1.46 7.32 -1.77
CA GLN A 72 -0.48 6.46 -1.08
C GLN A 72 -1.08 5.77 0.15
N ASN A 73 -1.81 6.51 0.99
CA ASN A 73 -2.25 6.02 2.29
C ASN A 73 -3.37 4.98 2.18
N VAL A 74 -4.32 5.16 1.28
CA VAL A 74 -5.46 4.24 1.14
C VAL A 74 -5.00 2.82 0.78
N PRO A 75 -4.19 2.58 -0.29
CA PRO A 75 -3.70 1.23 -0.56
C PRO A 75 -2.81 0.69 0.56
N GLY A 76 -1.93 1.50 1.14
CA GLY A 76 -1.01 1.06 2.20
C GLY A 76 -1.73 0.58 3.46
N PHE A 77 -2.66 1.37 3.98
CA PHE A 77 -3.48 0.94 5.12
C PHE A 77 -4.42 -0.20 4.76
N SER A 78 -4.95 -0.23 3.53
CA SER A 78 -5.80 -1.35 3.07
C SER A 78 -5.05 -2.68 3.10
N ILE A 79 -3.79 -2.73 2.63
CA ILE A 79 -2.92 -3.90 2.73
C ILE A 79 -2.70 -4.29 4.19
N THR A 80 -2.35 -3.32 5.05
CA THR A 80 -2.07 -3.57 6.46
C THR A 80 -3.28 -4.18 7.16
N PHE A 81 -4.47 -3.58 7.01
CA PHE A 81 -5.70 -4.09 7.61
C PHE A 81 -6.17 -5.40 6.98
N LEU A 82 -5.94 -5.62 5.68
CA LEU A 82 -6.19 -6.91 5.05
C LEU A 82 -5.39 -8.01 5.73
N LEU A 83 -4.07 -7.83 5.87
CA LEU A 83 -3.19 -8.83 6.46
C LEU A 83 -3.53 -9.10 7.93
N LEU A 84 -3.84 -8.06 8.71
CA LEU A 84 -4.30 -8.21 10.10
C LEU A 84 -5.63 -8.95 10.19
N GLY A 85 -6.59 -8.64 9.32
CA GLY A 85 -7.87 -9.33 9.23
C GLY A 85 -7.72 -10.80 8.84
N MET A 86 -6.80 -11.11 7.91
CA MET A 86 -6.47 -12.48 7.53
C MET A 86 -5.83 -13.26 8.66
N LEU A 87 -4.87 -12.62 9.36
CA LEU A 87 -4.21 -13.20 10.53
C LEU A 87 -5.24 -13.64 11.58
N LEU A 88 -6.09 -12.71 12.01
CA LEU A 88 -7.11 -12.98 13.02
C LEU A 88 -8.09 -14.04 12.54
N GLY A 89 -8.55 -13.89 11.31
CA GLY A 89 -9.59 -14.76 10.77
C GLY A 89 -9.18 -16.20 10.53
N ILE A 90 -7.94 -16.47 10.12
CA ILE A 90 -7.45 -17.82 9.84
C ILE A 90 -6.82 -18.42 11.06
N SER A 91 -5.87 -17.70 11.67
CA SER A 91 -5.07 -18.28 12.75
C SER A 91 -5.90 -18.60 13.98
N LEU A 92 -6.77 -17.67 14.41
CA LEU A 92 -7.64 -17.91 15.55
C LEU A 92 -8.66 -19.02 15.26
N ALA A 93 -9.30 -19.00 14.08
CA ALA A 93 -10.27 -20.04 13.72
C ALA A 93 -9.66 -21.45 13.70
N LEU A 94 -8.40 -21.59 13.29
CA LEU A 94 -7.71 -22.89 13.28
C LEU A 94 -7.30 -23.34 14.69
N LEU A 95 -6.87 -22.41 15.55
CA LEU A 95 -6.53 -22.73 16.94
C LEU A 95 -7.76 -23.05 17.77
N ASP A 96 -8.86 -22.30 17.60
CA ASP A 96 -10.13 -22.58 18.28
C ASP A 96 -10.63 -23.99 17.95
N GLU A 97 -10.57 -24.43 16.68
CA GLU A 97 -10.96 -25.78 16.31
C GLU A 97 -10.03 -26.86 16.87
N ARG A 98 -8.75 -26.52 17.03
CA ARG A 98 -7.80 -27.41 17.70
C ARG A 98 -8.17 -27.56 19.18
N ASP A 99 -8.39 -26.46 19.88
CA ASP A 99 -8.67 -26.43 21.33
C ASP A 99 -10.04 -27.05 21.62
N TRP A 100 -11.02 -26.93 20.73
CA TRP A 100 -12.35 -27.57 20.85
C TRP A 100 -12.34 -29.06 20.46
N GLY A 101 -11.20 -29.61 20.05
CA GLY A 101 -11.09 -31.00 19.60
C GLY A 101 -11.84 -31.31 18.31
N THR A 102 -12.24 -30.32 17.54
CA THR A 102 -12.97 -30.50 16.28
C THR A 102 -12.17 -31.29 15.27
N PHE A 103 -10.83 -31.11 15.23
CA PHE A 103 -9.97 -31.90 14.36
C PHE A 103 -9.96 -33.40 14.73
N ALA A 104 -10.07 -33.77 16.01
CA ALA A 104 -10.17 -35.16 16.44
C ALA A 104 -11.46 -35.81 15.92
N ARG A 105 -12.58 -35.06 15.93
CA ARG A 105 -13.85 -35.53 15.39
C ARG A 105 -13.83 -35.63 13.89
N LEU A 106 -13.19 -34.68 13.19
CA LEU A 106 -13.03 -34.69 11.73
C LEU A 106 -12.22 -35.89 11.23
N ARG A 107 -11.26 -36.40 12.00
CA ARG A 107 -10.54 -37.64 11.67
C ARG A 107 -11.44 -38.88 11.60
N GLY A 108 -12.58 -38.85 12.26
CA GLY A 108 -13.61 -39.90 12.18
C GLY A 108 -14.54 -39.79 10.96
N THR A 109 -14.40 -38.70 10.15
CA THR A 109 -15.19 -38.48 8.94
C THR A 109 -14.35 -38.75 7.69
N PRO A 110 -14.96 -39.09 6.54
CA PRO A 110 -14.24 -39.30 5.28
C PRO A 110 -13.69 -38.03 4.65
N THR A 111 -13.85 -36.85 5.31
CA THR A 111 -13.44 -35.56 4.79
C THR A 111 -11.94 -35.35 4.98
N PRO A 112 -11.15 -35.15 3.91
CA PRO A 112 -9.72 -34.90 4.05
C PRO A 112 -9.45 -33.53 4.69
N LEU A 113 -8.45 -33.46 5.60
CA LEU A 113 -8.04 -32.22 6.28
C LEU A 113 -7.74 -31.09 5.27
N ALA A 114 -7.19 -31.44 4.12
CA ALA A 114 -6.91 -30.47 3.06
C ALA A 114 -8.18 -29.76 2.53
N ALA A 115 -9.31 -30.45 2.47
CA ALA A 115 -10.58 -29.83 2.03
C ALA A 115 -11.09 -28.83 3.09
N VAL A 116 -10.95 -29.17 4.38
CA VAL A 116 -11.36 -28.27 5.47
C VAL A 116 -10.49 -27.00 5.49
N LEU A 117 -9.17 -27.16 5.41
CA LEU A 117 -8.24 -26.03 5.33
C LEU A 117 -8.46 -25.20 4.06
N GLY A 118 -8.68 -25.86 2.91
CA GLY A 118 -8.95 -25.21 1.64
C GLY A 118 -10.23 -24.37 1.71
N ALA A 119 -11.33 -24.89 2.27
CA ALA A 119 -12.57 -24.14 2.44
C ALA A 119 -12.36 -22.87 3.30
N LYS A 120 -11.63 -22.97 4.39
CA LYS A 120 -11.32 -21.81 5.26
C LYS A 120 -10.47 -20.77 4.55
N LEU A 121 -9.43 -21.20 3.84
CA LEU A 121 -8.57 -20.30 3.07
C LEU A 121 -9.38 -19.60 1.97
N THR A 122 -10.21 -20.34 1.24
CA THR A 122 -11.08 -19.78 0.16
C THR A 122 -12.05 -18.75 0.73
N THR A 123 -12.71 -19.05 1.85
CA THR A 123 -13.63 -18.11 2.48
C THR A 123 -12.92 -16.82 2.90
N ARG A 124 -11.75 -16.93 3.52
CA ARG A 124 -10.97 -15.75 3.93
C ARG A 124 -10.41 -14.97 2.75
N PHE A 125 -9.96 -15.66 1.74
CA PHE A 125 -9.55 -15.04 0.47
C PHE A 125 -10.68 -14.21 -0.14
N ALA A 126 -11.90 -14.79 -0.22
CA ALA A 126 -13.06 -14.07 -0.74
C ALA A 126 -13.42 -12.84 0.12
N VAL A 127 -13.41 -12.99 1.44
CA VAL A 127 -13.60 -11.85 2.37
C VAL A 127 -12.54 -10.77 2.15
N GLY A 128 -11.29 -11.15 1.94
CA GLY A 128 -10.20 -10.20 1.67
C GLY A 128 -10.38 -9.42 0.38
N ILE A 129 -10.82 -10.08 -0.69
CA ILE A 129 -11.13 -9.39 -1.95
C ILE A 129 -12.24 -8.36 -1.72
N VAL A 130 -13.32 -8.75 -1.05
CA VAL A 130 -14.45 -7.85 -0.73
C VAL A 130 -13.98 -6.69 0.15
N GLN A 131 -13.16 -6.96 1.17
CA GLN A 131 -12.59 -5.94 2.04
C GLN A 131 -11.75 -4.92 1.26
N MET A 132 -10.85 -5.37 0.39
CA MET A 132 -10.02 -4.48 -0.43
C MET A 132 -10.89 -3.67 -1.39
N ALA A 133 -11.84 -4.30 -2.08
CA ALA A 133 -12.75 -3.60 -2.99
C ALA A 133 -13.54 -2.51 -2.25
N LEU A 134 -14.04 -2.82 -1.04
CA LEU A 134 -14.76 -1.86 -0.21
C LEU A 134 -13.86 -0.68 0.20
N LEU A 135 -12.64 -0.94 0.68
CA LEU A 135 -11.71 0.11 1.11
C LEU A 135 -11.31 1.02 -0.07
N PHE A 136 -11.06 0.46 -1.25
CA PHE A 136 -10.78 1.26 -2.45
C PHE A 136 -12.03 2.05 -2.91
N ALA A 137 -13.23 1.48 -2.81
CA ALA A 137 -14.47 2.18 -3.11
C ALA A 137 -14.68 3.36 -2.16
N VAL A 138 -14.50 3.16 -0.85
CA VAL A 138 -14.55 4.23 0.15
C VAL A 138 -13.47 5.28 -0.11
N GLY A 139 -12.23 4.86 -0.40
CA GLY A 139 -11.14 5.74 -0.79
C GLY A 139 -11.50 6.64 -1.98
N ARG A 140 -12.09 6.05 -3.00
CA ARG A 140 -12.55 6.77 -4.20
C ARG A 140 -13.67 7.76 -3.89
N LEU A 141 -14.70 7.32 -3.15
CA LEU A 141 -15.93 8.11 -2.92
C LEU A 141 -15.72 9.25 -1.92
N PHE A 142 -14.96 9.03 -0.84
CA PHE A 142 -14.82 9.99 0.24
C PHE A 142 -13.52 10.78 0.21
N PHE A 143 -12.45 10.20 -0.32
CA PHE A 143 -11.10 10.82 -0.31
C PHE A 143 -10.60 11.18 -1.71
N GLY A 144 -11.41 10.94 -2.76
CA GLY A 144 -11.05 11.31 -4.12
C GLY A 144 -9.84 10.54 -4.68
N VAL A 145 -9.53 9.36 -4.15
CA VAL A 145 -8.39 8.54 -4.55
C VAL A 145 -8.48 8.20 -6.03
N SER A 146 -7.36 8.37 -6.74
CA SER A 146 -7.26 8.00 -8.14
C SER A 146 -7.09 6.49 -8.29
N LEU A 147 -8.01 5.82 -8.99
CA LEU A 147 -7.90 4.39 -9.29
C LEU A 147 -7.05 4.10 -10.55
N GLY A 148 -6.38 5.13 -11.10
CA GLY A 148 -5.61 5.00 -12.32
C GLY A 148 -6.46 4.97 -13.59
N PRO A 149 -5.81 4.82 -14.77
CA PRO A 149 -6.50 4.77 -16.07
C PRO A 149 -7.27 3.46 -16.30
N GLU A 150 -6.84 2.37 -15.66
CA GLU A 150 -7.41 1.03 -15.79
C GLU A 150 -7.84 0.45 -14.43
N PRO A 151 -8.97 0.88 -13.84
CA PRO A 151 -9.39 0.46 -12.51
C PRO A 151 -9.56 -1.06 -12.34
N TRP A 152 -9.90 -1.78 -13.41
CA TRP A 152 -10.03 -3.24 -13.40
C TRP A 152 -8.70 -3.95 -13.11
N ALA A 153 -7.58 -3.34 -13.52
CA ALA A 153 -6.24 -3.90 -13.31
C ALA A 153 -5.84 -3.97 -11.83
N LEU A 154 -6.46 -3.15 -10.96
CA LEU A 154 -6.29 -3.23 -9.50
C LEU A 154 -6.70 -4.61 -8.94
N GLY A 155 -7.59 -5.32 -9.64
CA GLY A 155 -7.98 -6.68 -9.26
C GLY A 155 -6.81 -7.66 -9.21
N LEU A 156 -5.79 -7.49 -10.05
CA LEU A 156 -4.63 -8.37 -10.11
C LEU A 156 -3.81 -8.36 -8.81
N PRO A 157 -3.27 -7.22 -8.34
CA PRO A 157 -2.55 -7.17 -7.08
C PRO A 157 -3.44 -7.43 -5.86
N ILE A 158 -4.75 -7.10 -5.91
CA ILE A 158 -5.70 -7.44 -4.85
C ILE A 158 -5.79 -8.97 -4.68
N VAL A 159 -5.95 -9.71 -5.78
CA VAL A 159 -5.97 -11.18 -5.75
C VAL A 159 -4.66 -11.72 -5.20
N GLY A 160 -3.52 -11.20 -5.65
CA GLY A 160 -2.20 -11.63 -5.21
C GLY A 160 -1.99 -11.45 -3.71
N ILE A 161 -2.22 -10.23 -3.19
CA ILE A 161 -2.00 -9.94 -1.77
C ILE A 161 -3.02 -10.62 -0.85
N ALA A 162 -4.28 -10.77 -1.29
CA ALA A 162 -5.28 -11.51 -0.54
C ALA A 162 -4.92 -13.00 -0.42
N ALA A 163 -4.42 -13.61 -1.50
CA ALA A 163 -3.95 -14.99 -1.48
C ALA A 163 -2.72 -15.16 -0.57
N ALA A 164 -1.74 -14.24 -0.66
CA ALA A 164 -0.55 -14.26 0.19
C ALA A 164 -0.93 -14.07 1.67
N GLY A 165 -1.82 -13.14 1.99
CA GLY A 165 -2.30 -12.89 3.35
C GLY A 165 -3.05 -14.08 3.94
N ALA A 166 -3.96 -14.71 3.16
CA ALA A 166 -4.67 -15.91 3.60
C ALA A 166 -3.69 -17.06 3.91
N SER A 167 -2.71 -17.28 3.04
CA SER A 167 -1.69 -18.32 3.23
C SER A 167 -0.73 -17.98 4.40
N PHE A 168 -0.39 -16.71 4.61
CA PHE A 168 0.40 -16.25 5.76
C PHE A 168 -0.30 -16.52 7.09
N GLY A 169 -1.63 -16.31 7.17
CA GLY A 169 -2.42 -16.67 8.35
C GLY A 169 -2.27 -18.15 8.73
N LEU A 170 -2.17 -19.06 7.76
CA LEU A 170 -1.91 -20.47 8.01
C LEU A 170 -0.49 -20.72 8.56
N VAL A 171 0.52 -20.00 8.09
CA VAL A 171 1.89 -20.07 8.62
C VAL A 171 1.89 -19.68 10.10
N VAL A 172 1.24 -18.54 10.43
CA VAL A 172 1.17 -18.08 11.83
C VAL A 172 0.43 -19.09 12.71
N ALA A 173 -0.68 -19.67 12.22
CA ALA A 173 -1.39 -20.75 12.95
C ALA A 173 -0.50 -21.97 13.21
N GLY A 174 0.39 -22.31 12.28
CA GLY A 174 1.36 -23.41 12.44
C GLY A 174 2.49 -23.07 13.41
N LEU A 175 2.92 -21.81 13.48
CA LEU A 175 3.99 -21.34 14.37
C LEU A 175 3.49 -21.07 15.79
N ALA A 176 2.30 -20.51 15.95
CA ALA A 176 1.74 -20.16 17.23
C ALA A 176 1.49 -21.41 18.09
N ARG A 177 1.94 -21.34 19.36
CA ARG A 177 1.75 -22.43 20.34
C ARG A 177 0.44 -22.30 21.08
N SER A 178 -0.06 -21.08 21.23
CA SER A 178 -1.32 -20.79 21.91
C SER A 178 -2.06 -19.68 21.14
N ARG A 179 -3.34 -19.51 21.47
CA ARG A 179 -4.20 -18.46 20.91
C ARG A 179 -3.65 -17.07 21.22
N GLU A 180 -3.15 -16.85 22.42
CA GLU A 180 -2.59 -15.58 22.89
C GLU A 180 -1.31 -15.20 22.13
N ALA A 181 -0.55 -16.19 21.64
CA ALA A 181 0.67 -15.97 20.89
C ALA A 181 0.44 -15.51 19.44
N VAL A 182 -0.77 -15.72 18.87
CA VAL A 182 -1.10 -15.37 17.48
C VAL A 182 -0.98 -13.88 17.25
N LEU A 183 -1.61 -13.08 18.11
CA LEU A 183 -1.65 -11.62 17.95
C LEU A 183 -0.25 -10.99 18.00
N PRO A 184 0.57 -11.21 19.05
CA PRO A 184 1.91 -10.63 19.09
C PRO A 184 2.78 -11.10 17.94
N LEU A 185 2.83 -12.40 17.67
CA LEU A 185 3.67 -12.98 16.64
C LEU A 185 3.29 -12.47 15.24
N GLY A 186 2.01 -12.54 14.93
CA GLY A 186 1.51 -12.16 13.61
C GLY A 186 1.49 -10.66 13.39
N SER A 187 1.09 -9.86 14.38
CA SER A 187 1.06 -8.40 14.24
C SER A 187 2.46 -7.81 14.11
N ILE A 188 3.45 -8.26 14.88
CA ILE A 188 4.84 -7.81 14.72
C ILE A 188 5.32 -8.11 13.31
N ALA A 189 5.11 -9.34 12.80
CA ALA A 189 5.51 -9.67 11.44
C ALA A 189 4.81 -8.79 10.39
N ILE A 190 3.48 -8.61 10.49
CA ILE A 190 2.71 -7.81 9.54
C ILE A 190 3.11 -6.34 9.59
N LEU A 191 3.22 -5.75 10.78
CA LEU A 191 3.59 -4.34 10.92
C LEU A 191 5.02 -4.09 10.41
N THR A 192 5.94 -5.02 10.65
CA THR A 192 7.30 -4.94 10.09
C THR A 192 7.28 -5.02 8.57
N MET A 193 6.52 -5.97 7.99
CA MET A 193 6.37 -6.07 6.53
C MET A 193 5.68 -4.82 5.94
N ALA A 194 4.67 -4.27 6.62
CA ALA A 194 3.97 -3.08 6.15
C ALA A 194 4.86 -1.83 6.21
N ALA A 195 5.58 -1.64 7.30
CA ALA A 195 6.51 -0.53 7.45
C ALA A 195 7.65 -0.60 6.43
N ALA A 196 8.35 -1.74 6.34
CA ALA A 196 9.47 -1.93 5.42
C ALA A 196 9.04 -2.05 3.95
N GLY A 197 7.79 -2.41 3.67
CA GLY A 197 7.26 -2.54 2.31
C GLY A 197 6.63 -1.28 1.75
N GLY A 198 6.79 -0.12 2.41
CA GLY A 198 6.30 1.16 1.90
C GLY A 198 4.80 1.37 2.03
N CYS A 199 4.10 0.64 2.93
CA CYS A 199 2.66 0.81 3.10
C CYS A 199 2.29 2.12 3.81
N TRP A 200 3.15 2.63 4.72
CA TRP A 200 2.84 3.80 5.54
C TRP A 200 3.49 5.08 5.04
N TRP A 201 4.60 4.97 4.34
CA TRP A 201 5.29 6.08 3.69
C TRP A 201 5.82 5.62 2.33
N PRO A 202 6.02 6.54 1.38
CA PRO A 202 6.59 6.20 0.08
C PRO A 202 7.97 5.57 0.23
N ILE A 203 8.22 4.48 -0.50
CA ILE A 203 9.49 3.75 -0.48
C ILE A 203 10.68 4.65 -0.89
N ASP A 204 10.41 5.66 -1.71
CA ASP A 204 11.43 6.62 -2.20
C ASP A 204 12.02 7.49 -1.08
N LEU A 205 11.34 7.58 0.08
CA LEU A 205 11.84 8.27 1.28
C LEU A 205 12.75 7.37 2.14
N GLU A 206 12.81 6.08 1.84
CA GLU A 206 13.61 5.13 2.59
C GLU A 206 15.07 5.12 2.12
N PRO A 207 16.04 4.80 3.02
CA PRO A 207 17.43 4.63 2.62
C PRO A 207 17.62 3.54 1.57
N PRO A 208 18.61 3.64 0.65
CA PRO A 208 18.79 2.69 -0.45
C PRO A 208 18.95 1.22 -0.01
N TRP A 209 19.54 0.95 1.15
CA TRP A 209 19.66 -0.40 1.70
C TRP A 209 18.30 -1.00 2.08
N MET A 210 17.35 -0.17 2.50
CA MET A 210 16.03 -0.60 2.91
C MET A 210 15.18 -1.03 1.71
N HIS A 211 15.38 -0.44 0.52
CA HIS A 211 14.75 -0.91 -0.72
C HIS A 211 15.08 -2.38 -1.05
N SER A 212 16.31 -2.81 -0.74
CA SER A 212 16.71 -4.21 -0.96
C SER A 212 16.01 -5.15 0.02
N VAL A 213 15.85 -4.73 1.28
CA VAL A 213 15.12 -5.47 2.30
C VAL A 213 13.62 -5.50 2.01
N ALA A 214 13.04 -4.38 1.57
CA ALA A 214 11.63 -4.25 1.22
C ALA A 214 11.18 -5.29 0.18
N ARG A 215 12.00 -5.54 -0.83
CA ARG A 215 11.72 -6.55 -1.88
C ARG A 215 11.55 -7.97 -1.37
N ALA A 216 12.03 -8.27 -0.17
CA ALA A 216 11.82 -9.56 0.50
C ALA A 216 10.42 -9.71 1.10
N PHE A 217 9.57 -8.68 1.06
CA PHE A 217 8.24 -8.70 1.63
C PHE A 217 7.14 -8.61 0.57
N PRO A 218 6.03 -9.35 0.72
CA PRO A 218 4.91 -9.28 -0.23
C PRO A 218 4.24 -7.88 -0.25
N THR A 219 4.30 -7.15 0.86
CA THR A 219 3.75 -5.80 0.98
C THR A 219 4.40 -4.81 0.01
N PHE A 220 5.72 -4.92 -0.21
CA PHE A 220 6.42 -4.12 -1.22
C PHE A 220 5.85 -4.32 -2.63
N TRP A 221 5.71 -5.58 -3.05
CA TRP A 221 5.21 -5.89 -4.38
C TRP A 221 3.76 -5.47 -4.59
N ALA A 222 2.93 -5.59 -3.54
CA ALA A 222 1.56 -5.10 -3.59
C ALA A 222 1.52 -3.57 -3.70
N MET A 223 2.33 -2.88 -2.89
CA MET A 223 2.37 -1.42 -2.87
C MET A 223 2.94 -0.85 -4.17
N ASP A 224 4.01 -1.47 -4.70
CA ASP A 224 4.61 -1.09 -5.99
C ASP A 224 3.59 -1.22 -7.13
N ALA A 225 2.83 -2.34 -7.18
CA ALA A 225 1.77 -2.54 -8.16
C ALA A 225 0.65 -1.49 -8.05
N PHE A 226 0.22 -1.14 -6.84
CA PHE A 226 -0.79 -0.08 -6.66
C PHE A 226 -0.24 1.29 -7.06
N ASN A 227 1.00 1.61 -6.72
CA ASN A 227 1.65 2.85 -7.12
C ASN A 227 1.81 2.95 -8.64
N ASP A 228 2.14 1.85 -9.33
CA ASP A 228 2.23 1.79 -10.78
C ASP A 228 0.89 2.16 -11.45
N LEU A 229 -0.22 1.60 -10.97
CA LEU A 229 -1.54 1.87 -11.53
C LEU A 229 -2.08 3.24 -11.14
N MET A 230 -1.99 3.60 -9.85
CA MET A 230 -2.70 4.76 -9.31
C MET A 230 -1.89 6.06 -9.42
N ILE A 231 -0.59 6.00 -9.11
CA ILE A 231 0.29 7.18 -9.06
C ILE A 231 1.05 7.34 -10.39
N ARG A 232 1.75 6.29 -10.84
CA ARG A 232 2.54 6.31 -12.08
C ARG A 232 1.67 6.18 -13.34
N ARG A 233 0.38 5.82 -13.16
CA ARG A 233 -0.64 5.70 -14.21
C ARG A 233 -0.23 4.76 -15.36
N GLN A 234 0.44 3.69 -15.02
CA GLN A 234 0.83 2.66 -15.97
C GLN A 234 -0.36 1.77 -16.36
N THR A 235 -0.19 1.00 -17.43
CA THR A 235 -1.20 0.03 -17.90
C THR A 235 -1.19 -1.24 -17.04
N GLY A 236 -2.26 -2.04 -17.11
CA GLY A 236 -2.39 -3.28 -16.35
C GLY A 236 -1.28 -4.30 -16.60
N SER A 237 -0.57 -4.23 -17.73
CA SER A 237 0.59 -5.09 -18.01
C SER A 237 1.76 -4.86 -17.05
N ALA A 238 1.93 -3.66 -16.51
CA ALA A 238 3.02 -3.33 -15.60
C ALA A 238 2.95 -4.12 -14.30
N VAL A 239 1.74 -4.43 -13.82
CA VAL A 239 1.54 -5.10 -12.53
C VAL A 239 1.57 -6.63 -12.59
N ILE A 240 1.72 -7.23 -13.79
CA ILE A 240 1.75 -8.68 -13.96
C ILE A 240 2.90 -9.30 -13.15
N THR A 241 4.10 -8.74 -13.26
CA THR A 241 5.28 -9.24 -12.54
C THR A 241 5.06 -9.21 -11.02
N ALA A 242 4.60 -8.08 -10.48
CA ALA A 242 4.31 -7.96 -9.06
C ALA A 242 3.23 -8.95 -8.60
N THR A 243 2.19 -9.12 -9.40
CA THR A 243 1.12 -10.10 -9.12
C THR A 243 1.64 -11.53 -9.11
N LEU A 244 2.50 -11.92 -10.07
CA LEU A 244 3.10 -13.24 -10.10
C LEU A 244 3.99 -13.50 -8.88
N VAL A 245 4.77 -12.49 -8.45
CA VAL A 245 5.56 -12.58 -7.23
C VAL A 245 4.67 -12.75 -6.00
N LEU A 246 3.56 -12.02 -5.90
CA LEU A 246 2.58 -12.17 -4.82
C LEU A 246 1.95 -13.57 -4.79
N LEU A 247 1.64 -14.14 -5.95
CA LEU A 247 1.14 -15.52 -6.06
C LEU A 247 2.22 -16.55 -5.67
N ALA A 248 3.49 -16.28 -5.99
CA ALA A 248 4.60 -17.11 -5.51
C ALA A 248 4.74 -17.07 -3.98
N TYR A 249 4.59 -15.89 -3.35
CA TYR A 249 4.50 -15.78 -1.89
C TYR A 249 3.30 -16.57 -1.34
N ALA A 250 2.13 -16.45 -1.97
CA ALA A 250 0.94 -17.21 -1.57
C ALA A 250 1.20 -18.71 -1.59
N ALA A 251 1.80 -19.22 -2.67
CA ALA A 251 2.15 -20.65 -2.81
C ALA A 251 3.20 -21.07 -1.76
N GLY A 252 4.26 -20.28 -1.56
CA GLY A 252 5.31 -20.54 -0.57
C GLY A 252 4.75 -20.58 0.87
N TYR A 253 3.95 -19.59 1.24
CA TYR A 253 3.29 -19.55 2.55
C TYR A 253 2.28 -20.68 2.72
N LEU A 254 1.56 -21.06 1.66
CA LEU A 254 0.63 -22.19 1.71
C LEU A 254 1.37 -23.51 2.00
N VAL A 255 2.45 -23.78 1.26
CA VAL A 255 3.26 -24.98 1.47
C VAL A 255 3.85 -24.99 2.88
N LEU A 256 4.50 -23.90 3.28
CA LEU A 256 5.09 -23.76 4.61
C LEU A 256 4.03 -23.91 5.72
N GLY A 257 2.91 -23.23 5.57
CA GLY A 257 1.82 -23.30 6.53
C GLY A 257 1.23 -24.69 6.67
N LEU A 258 1.03 -25.42 5.55
CA LEU A 258 0.57 -26.80 5.56
C LEU A 258 1.57 -27.75 6.25
N LEU A 259 2.86 -27.59 6.01
CA LEU A 259 3.89 -28.39 6.64
C LEU A 259 3.93 -28.17 8.16
N LEU A 260 3.97 -26.91 8.59
CA LEU A 260 3.97 -26.53 9.99
C LEU A 260 2.70 -26.99 10.72
N PHE A 261 1.55 -26.83 10.08
CA PHE A 261 0.28 -27.22 10.68
C PHE A 261 0.16 -28.75 10.81
N ARG A 262 0.59 -29.52 9.78
CA ARG A 262 0.58 -30.99 9.80
C ARG A 262 1.48 -31.55 10.89
N SER A 263 2.67 -30.99 11.09
CA SER A 263 3.57 -31.44 12.18
C SER A 263 2.91 -31.27 13.53
N ARG A 264 2.25 -30.13 13.76
CA ARG A 264 1.56 -29.84 15.02
C ARG A 264 0.37 -30.76 15.32
N VAL A 265 -0.41 -31.12 14.28
CA VAL A 265 -1.55 -32.01 14.42
C VAL A 265 -1.11 -33.47 14.65
N ARG A 266 0.12 -33.84 14.29
CA ARG A 266 0.68 -35.18 14.60
C ARG A 266 1.13 -35.30 16.03
N ASP A 267 1.62 -34.22 16.63
CA ASP A 267 2.22 -34.18 17.96
C ASP A 267 1.17 -33.95 19.09
N SER A 268 -0.08 -33.68 18.72
CA SER A 268 -1.25 -33.53 19.61
C SER A 268 -2.19 -34.75 19.53
#